data_11f56feb50952c9a337bfb24b2c04d66
#
_entry.id   11f56feb50952c9a337bfb24b2c04d66
#
_cell.length_a   1.000
_cell.length_b   1.000
_cell.length_c   1.000
_cell.angle_alpha   90.00
_cell.angle_beta   90.00
_cell.angle_gamma   90.00
#
_symmetry.space_group_name_H-M   'P 1'
#
loop_
_entity.id
_entity.type
_entity.pdbx_description
1 polymer ?
#
loop_
_entity_poly.entity_id
_entity_poly.type
_entity_poly.pdbx_seq_one_letter_code
_entity_poly.pdbx_strand_id
1 'polypeptide(L)'
;LTWISRQEGSATRISSDAGLAQLGLVPRRRLELPSNEALVYALKKGYGIGAISRYVVAAELSIGSLAVVHVPGWHVRNIVSVLRVRDAKLTPSADRLQSFVRSRLGEMTRQWARQQN
;
A
#
# COMPACT_ATOMS: atom_id res chain seq x y z
N LEU A 1 -14.07 16.97 3.16
CA LEU A 1 -13.29 15.97 2.44
C LEU A 1 -13.60 14.60 3.03
N THR A 2 -13.84 13.58 2.18
CA THR A 2 -14.12 12.21 2.59
C THR A 2 -12.84 11.40 2.58
N TRP A 3 -12.59 10.66 3.66
CA TRP A 3 -11.51 9.67 3.71
C TRP A 3 -11.99 8.34 3.14
N ILE A 4 -11.37 7.87 2.09
CA ILE A 4 -11.70 6.59 1.46
C ILE A 4 -10.74 5.54 2.00
N SER A 5 -11.27 4.47 2.57
CA SER A 5 -10.51 3.39 3.20
C SER A 5 -10.97 2.02 2.76
N ARG A 6 -10.12 1.04 2.99
CA ARG A 6 -10.50 -0.37 2.90
C ARG A 6 -11.36 -0.77 4.10
N GLN A 7 -12.06 -1.89 3.97
CA GLN A 7 -12.80 -2.52 5.06
C GLN A 7 -11.88 -2.84 6.25
N GLU A 8 -12.47 -2.95 7.41
CA GLU A 8 -11.80 -3.35 8.63
C GLU A 8 -11.06 -4.69 8.45
N GLY A 9 -9.91 -4.86 9.12
CA GLY A 9 -9.04 -6.03 8.97
C GLY A 9 -8.11 -6.02 7.75
N SER A 10 -8.28 -5.11 6.80
CA SER A 10 -7.34 -4.94 5.68
C SER A 10 -6.01 -4.36 6.16
N ALA A 11 -4.88 -4.90 5.72
CA ALA A 11 -3.56 -4.35 6.00
C ALA A 11 -3.43 -2.88 5.55
N THR A 12 -4.01 -2.52 4.40
CA THR A 12 -4.08 -1.13 3.92
C THR A 12 -4.83 -0.24 4.92
N ARG A 13 -5.94 -0.72 5.47
CA ARG A 13 -6.71 0.00 6.48
C ARG A 13 -5.90 0.18 7.77
N ILE A 14 -5.32 -0.89 8.29
CA ILE A 14 -4.51 -0.87 9.51
C ILE A 14 -3.37 0.15 9.36
N SER A 15 -2.64 0.12 8.25
CA SER A 15 -1.54 1.04 7.99
C SER A 15 -2.00 2.49 7.84
N SER A 16 -3.12 2.73 7.16
CA SER A 16 -3.64 4.08 6.97
C SER A 16 -4.18 4.68 8.27
N ASP A 17 -4.85 3.88 9.09
CA ASP A 17 -5.34 4.34 10.38
C ASP A 17 -4.19 4.62 11.36
N ALA A 18 -3.11 3.82 11.33
CA ALA A 18 -1.89 4.14 12.08
C ALA A 18 -1.27 5.47 11.65
N GLY A 19 -1.22 5.76 10.34
CA GLY A 19 -0.72 7.04 9.84
C GLY A 19 -1.59 8.24 10.28
N LEU A 20 -2.90 8.10 10.23
CA LEU A 20 -3.81 9.12 10.74
C LEU A 20 -3.60 9.36 12.24
N ALA A 21 -3.50 8.28 13.03
CA ALA A 21 -3.29 8.35 14.47
C ALA A 21 -1.96 9.04 14.84
N GLN A 22 -0.87 8.76 14.11
CA GLN A 22 0.42 9.42 14.29
C GLN A 22 0.34 10.94 14.13
N LEU A 23 -0.55 11.42 13.28
CA LEU A 23 -0.76 12.84 13.02
C LEU A 23 -1.89 13.45 13.86
N GLY A 24 -2.54 12.68 14.76
CA GLY A 24 -3.69 13.12 15.52
C GLY A 24 -4.92 13.43 14.65
N LEU A 25 -5.01 12.85 13.45
CA LEU A 25 -6.07 13.12 12.49
C LEU A 25 -7.23 12.12 12.63
N VAL A 26 -8.44 12.63 12.71
CA VAL A 26 -9.66 11.83 12.72
C VAL A 26 -10.56 12.28 11.55
N PRO A 27 -10.76 11.41 10.54
CA PRO A 27 -11.63 11.75 9.42
C PRO A 27 -13.09 11.94 9.87
N ARG A 28 -13.68 13.09 9.58
CA ARG A 28 -15.10 13.36 9.89
C ARG A 28 -16.08 12.53 9.02
N ARG A 29 -15.65 12.17 7.83
CA ARG A 29 -16.42 11.33 6.89
C ARG A 29 -15.51 10.23 6.38
N ARG A 30 -16.02 9.01 6.41
CA ARG A 30 -15.29 7.84 5.91
C ARG A 30 -16.19 7.05 4.94
N LEU A 31 -15.61 6.69 3.80
CA LEU A 31 -16.20 5.76 2.85
C LEU A 31 -15.38 4.46 2.91
N GLU A 32 -16.02 3.38 3.28
CA GLU A 32 -15.37 2.07 3.38
C GLU A 32 -15.65 1.23 2.13
N LEU A 33 -14.61 0.63 1.58
CA LEU A 33 -14.69 -0.13 0.33
C LEU A 33 -14.02 -1.50 0.45
N PRO A 34 -14.58 -2.52 -0.21
CA PRO A 34 -14.17 -3.92 0.00
C PRO A 34 -12.87 -4.30 -0.71
N SER A 35 -12.42 -3.54 -1.70
CA SER A 35 -11.25 -3.90 -2.50
C SER A 35 -10.36 -2.69 -2.84
N ASN A 36 -9.13 -2.95 -3.27
CA ASN A 36 -8.23 -1.90 -3.77
C ASN A 36 -8.77 -1.28 -5.06
N GLU A 37 -9.36 -2.08 -5.93
CA GLU A 37 -9.95 -1.64 -7.21
C GLU A 37 -11.09 -0.67 -6.97
N ALA A 38 -11.98 -0.97 -6.01
CA ALA A 38 -13.06 -0.08 -5.62
C ALA A 38 -12.52 1.23 -5.03
N LEU A 39 -11.46 1.15 -4.21
CA LEU A 39 -10.81 2.32 -3.63
C LEU A 39 -10.18 3.19 -4.72
N VAL A 40 -9.42 2.61 -5.64
CA VAL A 40 -8.82 3.32 -6.78
C VAL A 40 -9.89 3.98 -7.65
N TYR A 41 -10.96 3.25 -7.94
CA TYR A 41 -12.09 3.81 -8.70
C TYR A 41 -12.70 5.04 -8.02
N ALA A 42 -12.96 4.97 -6.71
CA ALA A 42 -13.53 6.08 -5.95
C ALA A 42 -12.60 7.29 -5.89
N LEU A 43 -11.28 7.06 -5.75
CA LEU A 43 -10.27 8.12 -5.83
C LEU A 43 -10.27 8.80 -7.20
N LYS A 44 -10.28 8.02 -8.30
CA LYS A 44 -10.33 8.55 -9.69
C LYS A 44 -11.60 9.35 -9.97
N LYS A 45 -12.72 9.01 -9.31
CA LYS A 45 -13.98 9.76 -9.40
C LYS A 45 -14.00 11.02 -8.53
N GLY A 46 -12.94 11.28 -7.77
CA GLY A 46 -12.87 12.47 -6.92
C GLY A 46 -13.77 12.41 -5.68
N TYR A 47 -14.17 11.23 -5.22
CA TYR A 47 -15.04 11.10 -4.05
C TYR A 47 -14.35 11.44 -2.73
N GLY A 48 -13.02 11.54 -2.75
CA GLY A 48 -12.25 11.90 -1.57
C GLY A 48 -10.75 11.63 -1.73
N ILE A 49 -10.08 11.47 -0.61
CA ILE A 49 -8.67 11.08 -0.53
C ILE A 49 -8.53 9.78 0.26
N GLY A 50 -7.45 9.07 0.07
CA GLY A 50 -7.18 7.83 0.80
C GLY A 50 -5.71 7.47 0.77
N ALA A 51 -5.31 6.49 1.60
CA ALA A 51 -3.97 5.94 1.58
C ALA A 51 -3.98 4.53 0.97
N ILE A 52 -3.12 4.33 0.01
CA ILE A 52 -2.96 3.07 -0.70
C ILE A 52 -1.50 2.90 -1.11
N SER A 53 -1.04 1.67 -1.29
CA SER A 53 0.30 1.41 -1.79
C SER A 53 0.51 2.03 -3.18
N ARG A 54 1.61 2.75 -3.36
CA ARG A 54 1.98 3.32 -4.67
C ARG A 54 2.13 2.26 -5.76
N TYR A 55 2.50 1.02 -5.40
CA TYR A 55 2.56 -0.09 -6.34
C TYR A 55 1.20 -0.43 -6.96
N VAL A 56 0.13 -0.29 -6.18
CA VAL A 56 -1.24 -0.56 -6.65
C VAL A 56 -1.71 0.50 -7.65
N VAL A 57 -1.28 1.74 -7.47
CA VAL A 57 -1.71 2.91 -8.28
C VAL A 57 -0.61 3.44 -9.22
N ALA A 58 0.41 2.62 -9.48
CA ALA A 58 1.55 3.06 -10.29
C ALA A 58 1.15 3.51 -11.71
N ALA A 59 0.21 2.80 -12.34
CA ALA A 59 -0.32 3.15 -13.65
C ALA A 59 -1.10 4.48 -13.62
N GLU A 60 -1.97 4.66 -12.63
CA GLU A 60 -2.75 5.87 -12.44
C GLU A 60 -1.88 7.10 -12.19
N LEU A 61 -0.81 6.95 -11.41
CA LEU A 61 0.15 8.01 -11.18
C LEU A 61 0.94 8.35 -12.45
N SER A 62 1.34 7.35 -13.24
CA SER A 62 2.12 7.56 -14.47
C SER A 62 1.35 8.30 -15.55
N ILE A 63 0.04 8.07 -15.65
CA ILE A 63 -0.84 8.75 -16.62
C ILE A 63 -1.52 10.01 -16.04
N GLY A 64 -1.23 10.35 -14.77
CA GLY A 64 -1.77 11.56 -14.14
C GLY A 64 -3.25 11.49 -13.76
N SER A 65 -3.89 10.30 -13.77
CA SER A 65 -5.29 10.16 -13.35
C SER A 65 -5.45 10.17 -11.83
N LEU A 66 -4.37 9.99 -11.08
CA LEU A 66 -4.24 10.24 -9.65
C LEU A 66 -3.00 11.07 -9.37
N ALA A 67 -2.99 11.79 -8.26
CA ALA A 67 -1.86 12.54 -7.77
C ALA A 67 -1.56 12.19 -6.32
N VAL A 68 -0.29 12.27 -5.94
CA VAL A 68 0.14 12.07 -4.56
C VAL A 68 -0.06 13.38 -3.79
N VAL A 69 -0.78 13.31 -2.68
CA VAL A 69 -0.87 14.41 -1.70
C VAL A 69 0.28 14.26 -0.73
N HIS A 70 1.15 15.25 -0.68
CA HIS A 70 2.24 15.28 0.29
C HIS A 70 1.71 15.73 1.65
N VAL A 71 1.83 14.87 2.65
CA VAL A 71 1.41 15.16 4.02
C VAL A 71 2.65 15.13 4.92
N PRO A 72 3.11 16.27 5.45
CA PRO A 72 4.26 16.33 6.36
C PRO A 72 4.05 15.40 7.57
N GLY A 73 5.05 14.61 7.92
CA GLY A 73 4.96 13.67 9.04
C GLY A 73 4.23 12.35 8.73
N TRP A 74 3.72 12.15 7.51
CA TRP A 74 3.14 10.87 7.10
C TRP A 74 4.23 9.84 6.80
N HIS A 75 4.48 8.94 7.73
CA HIS A 75 5.53 7.91 7.62
C HIS A 75 4.93 6.50 7.81
N VAL A 76 4.11 6.07 6.87
CA VAL A 76 3.50 4.74 6.89
C VAL A 76 4.29 3.80 5.99
N ARG A 77 4.72 2.67 6.54
CA ARG A 77 5.41 1.61 5.81
C ARG A 77 4.67 0.29 5.98
N ASN A 78 4.47 -0.42 4.89
CA ASN A 78 3.95 -1.78 4.92
C ASN A 78 5.11 -2.76 4.89
N ILE A 79 5.09 -3.72 5.82
CA ILE A 79 6.04 -4.82 5.84
C ILE A 79 5.45 -5.98 5.04
N VAL A 80 6.19 -6.45 4.04
CA VAL A 80 5.87 -7.66 3.30
C VAL A 80 6.74 -8.79 3.83
N SER A 81 6.11 -9.86 4.31
CA SER A 81 6.78 -11.01 4.90
C SER A 81 6.53 -12.26 4.09
N VAL A 82 7.57 -13.05 3.88
CA VAL A 82 7.46 -14.40 3.33
C VAL A 82 7.43 -15.37 4.51
N LEU A 83 6.34 -16.10 4.64
CA LEU A 83 6.14 -17.07 5.71
C LEU A 83 6.35 -18.49 5.18
N ARG A 84 6.96 -19.33 6.01
CA ARG A 84 7.07 -20.77 5.77
C ARG A 84 6.93 -21.55 7.08
N VAL A 85 6.58 -22.81 6.98
CA VAL A 85 6.60 -23.70 8.15
C VAL A 85 8.04 -23.87 8.62
N ARG A 86 8.28 -23.76 9.93
CA ARG A 86 9.58 -23.96 10.53
C ARG A 86 10.04 -25.40 10.22
N ASP A 87 11.29 -25.55 9.87
CA ASP A 87 11.96 -26.85 9.60
C ASP A 87 11.39 -27.65 8.41
N ALA A 88 10.43 -27.10 7.67
CA ALA A 88 9.98 -27.72 6.44
C ALA A 88 11.06 -27.61 5.36
N LYS A 89 11.39 -28.75 4.73
CA LYS A 89 12.22 -28.77 3.53
C LYS A 89 11.42 -28.19 2.37
N LEU A 90 11.94 -27.14 1.77
CA LEU A 90 11.34 -26.58 0.56
C LEU A 90 11.59 -27.53 -0.62
N THR A 91 10.60 -27.65 -1.49
CA THR A 91 10.83 -28.24 -2.80
C THR A 91 11.77 -27.33 -3.61
N PRO A 92 12.52 -27.85 -4.59
CA PRO A 92 13.38 -27.01 -5.42
C PRO A 92 12.64 -25.85 -6.10
N SER A 93 11.38 -26.04 -6.49
CA SER A 93 10.55 -25.00 -7.08
C SER A 93 10.18 -23.91 -6.05
N ALA A 94 9.82 -24.29 -4.83
CA ALA A 94 9.48 -23.35 -3.77
C ALA A 94 10.71 -22.53 -3.34
N ASP A 95 11.88 -23.15 -3.28
CA ASP A 95 13.13 -22.46 -2.97
C ASP A 95 13.52 -21.44 -4.07
N ARG A 96 13.39 -21.82 -5.34
CA ARG A 96 13.57 -20.89 -6.47
C ARG A 96 12.62 -19.72 -6.43
N LEU A 97 11.32 -19.98 -6.15
CA LEU A 97 10.33 -18.93 -6.02
C LEU A 97 10.66 -17.98 -4.86
N GLN A 98 11.03 -18.51 -3.70
CA GLN A 98 11.42 -17.69 -2.55
C GLN A 98 12.62 -16.79 -2.90
N SER A 99 13.64 -17.34 -3.54
CA SER A 99 14.84 -16.60 -3.96
C SER A 99 14.49 -15.52 -5.00
N PHE A 100 13.66 -15.84 -5.97
CA PHE A 100 13.17 -14.89 -6.97
C PHE A 100 12.40 -13.73 -6.33
N VAL A 101 11.43 -14.02 -5.46
CA VAL A 101 10.65 -13.00 -4.76
C VAL A 101 11.54 -12.09 -3.94
N ARG A 102 12.51 -12.64 -3.19
CA ARG A 102 13.44 -11.84 -2.38
C ARG A 102 14.27 -10.90 -3.24
N SER A 103 14.82 -11.38 -4.37
CA SER A 103 15.62 -10.54 -5.26
C SER A 103 14.80 -9.41 -5.88
N ARG A 104 13.59 -9.72 -6.37
CA ARG A 104 12.72 -8.73 -7.02
C ARG A 104 12.20 -7.68 -6.05
N LEU A 105 11.78 -8.07 -4.85
CA LEU A 105 11.38 -7.10 -3.83
C LEU A 105 12.53 -6.18 -3.43
N GLY A 106 13.75 -6.70 -3.30
CA GLY A 106 14.94 -5.90 -3.03
C GLY A 106 15.25 -4.89 -4.15
N GLU A 107 15.13 -5.29 -5.41
CA GLU A 107 15.30 -4.39 -6.56
C GLU A 107 14.23 -3.30 -6.59
N MET A 108 12.96 -3.66 -6.45
CA MET A 108 11.86 -2.72 -6.40
C MET A 108 12.04 -1.69 -5.29
N THR A 109 12.40 -2.12 -4.09
CA THR A 109 12.62 -1.21 -2.96
C THR A 109 13.76 -0.22 -3.24
N ARG A 110 14.86 -0.66 -3.84
CA ARG A 110 15.98 0.20 -4.22
C ARG A 110 15.61 1.20 -5.33
N GLN A 111 14.86 0.76 -6.32
CA GLN A 111 14.40 1.62 -7.41
C GLN A 111 13.51 2.75 -6.92
N TRP A 112 12.62 2.45 -5.97
CA TRP A 112 11.74 3.44 -5.35
C TRP A 112 12.48 4.46 -4.47
N ALA A 113 13.47 4.01 -3.72
CA ALA A 113 14.30 4.92 -2.91
C ALA A 113 15.02 5.97 -3.78
N ARG A 114 15.40 5.62 -5.02
CA ARG A 114 16.04 6.54 -5.97
C ARG A 114 15.08 7.56 -6.59
N GLN A 115 13.79 7.28 -6.64
CA GLN A 115 12.78 8.19 -7.22
C GLN A 115 12.24 9.21 -6.21
N GLN A 116 12.66 9.13 -4.94
CA GLN A 116 12.24 10.05 -3.89
C GLN A 116 13.27 11.15 -3.59
N ASN A 117 14.43 11.10 -4.24
CA ASN A 117 15.46 12.16 -4.24
C ASN A 117 15.41 12.95 -5.54
#